data_023e91efb5d6adf4c3608e3a62e11738
#
_entry.id   023e91efb5d6adf4c3608e3a62e11738
#
_cell.length_a   1.000
_cell.length_b   1.000
_cell.length_c   1.000
_cell.angle_alpha   90.00
_cell.angle_beta   90.00
_cell.angle_gamma   90.00
#
_symmetry.space_group_name_H-M   'P 1'
#
loop_
_entity.id
_entity.type
_entity.pdbx_description
1 polymer ?
#
loop_
_entity_poly.entity_id
_entity_poly.type
_entity_poly.pdbx_seq_one_letter_code
_entity_poly.pdbx_strand_id
1 'polypeptide(L)'
;AGMPAERNGDVKVDDEIIKIGEGKAEPVDVTGYAVTDAVKLIRGAEKGSEVRLTIKRADGTIKVISLLRDKINLEDTFAKSAVINGDHKIGYIYLPEFYQDFQNPNGPKCSNDVAKEVEKLKAENVEGIIIDLRGNGGGSLSEVVKMAGLFIEEGPICQVKSRDEAEPKVLRDRDKNILYTGPLTVMVDETSASASEIFAAAIQDYKRGIIIGSTSTFGKGTVQRNISLSPESENPLFANRKTEDLGTIKLTLQKFYRINGGATQLKGVIPDLILPDRLEQFKFREKDTDAALAWDEISKADYQPWTSSINNEVVVNTISEQVNKGSVFSKIKTNVEWLEANSKKAASLNIVKFKKEQEELKAVYKQMEELNKISKELNVINTTVDAENISAAKDKAEKNKQWLKRLSGDIYIDETVKTMNNMILQKATAKNN
;
A
#
# COMPACT_ATOMS: atom_id res chain seq x y z
N ALA A 1 13.97 10.44 4.09
CA ALA A 1 14.70 11.51 4.77
C ALA A 1 15.60 10.91 5.87
N GLY A 2 16.74 11.59 6.23
CA GLY A 2 17.68 11.15 7.26
C GLY A 2 18.56 9.95 6.90
N MET A 3 18.43 9.35 5.72
CA MET A 3 19.27 8.25 5.23
C MET A 3 20.58 8.76 4.60
N PRO A 4 21.62 7.91 4.47
CA PRO A 4 22.94 8.34 4.01
C PRO A 4 22.95 9.15 2.71
N ALA A 5 22.18 8.75 1.70
CA ALA A 5 22.13 9.46 0.42
C ALA A 5 21.51 10.86 0.55
N GLU A 6 20.43 11.00 1.31
CA GLU A 6 19.82 12.30 1.54
C GLU A 6 20.66 13.22 2.41
N ARG A 7 21.25 12.68 3.50
CA ARG A 7 22.18 13.46 4.35
C ARG A 7 23.40 13.98 3.58
N ASN A 8 23.88 13.21 2.63
CA ASN A 8 24.96 13.61 1.73
C ASN A 8 24.50 14.74 0.79
N GLY A 9 23.26 14.71 0.32
CA GLY A 9 22.62 15.75 -0.48
C GLY A 9 23.07 15.82 -1.94
N ASP A 10 24.05 15.06 -2.36
CA ASP A 10 24.59 15.05 -3.72
C ASP A 10 23.84 14.10 -4.67
N VAL A 11 23.27 13.02 -4.15
CA VAL A 11 22.41 12.11 -4.92
C VAL A 11 21.06 12.77 -5.12
N LYS A 12 20.60 12.85 -6.36
CA LYS A 12 19.33 13.49 -6.74
C LYS A 12 18.39 12.47 -7.34
N VAL A 13 17.12 12.82 -7.40
CA VAL A 13 16.13 12.10 -8.21
C VAL A 13 16.58 12.18 -9.68
N ASP A 14 16.37 11.11 -10.43
CA ASP A 14 16.77 10.93 -11.83
C ASP A 14 18.29 10.77 -12.08
N ASP A 15 19.13 10.69 -11.04
CA ASP A 15 20.52 10.28 -11.20
C ASP A 15 20.60 8.78 -11.55
N GLU A 16 21.32 8.44 -12.63
CA GLU A 16 21.60 7.07 -13.05
C GLU A 16 22.90 6.56 -12.41
N ILE A 17 22.84 5.49 -11.62
CA ILE A 17 24.03 4.85 -11.05
C ILE A 17 24.67 3.95 -12.08
N ILE A 18 25.87 4.30 -12.57
CA ILE A 18 26.59 3.56 -13.61
C ILE A 18 27.74 2.71 -13.07
N LYS A 19 28.36 3.06 -11.92
CA LYS A 19 29.38 2.23 -11.27
C LYS A 19 29.24 2.27 -9.76
N ILE A 20 29.64 1.18 -9.09
CA ILE A 20 29.61 1.02 -7.63
C ILE A 20 30.98 0.51 -7.17
N GLY A 21 31.61 1.21 -6.24
CA GLY A 21 32.89 0.84 -5.65
C GLY A 21 32.80 0.67 -4.13
N GLU A 22 33.45 -0.36 -3.62
CA GLU A 22 33.60 -0.61 -2.18
C GLU A 22 34.86 0.08 -1.67
N GLY A 23 34.73 1.04 -0.77
CA GLY A 23 35.86 1.79 -0.22
C GLY A 23 36.84 2.28 -1.31
N LYS A 24 38.07 1.82 -1.29
CA LYS A 24 39.11 2.16 -2.30
C LYS A 24 39.20 1.17 -3.47
N ALA A 25 38.40 0.11 -3.50
CA ALA A 25 38.44 -0.88 -4.56
C ALA A 25 38.06 -0.29 -5.93
N GLU A 26 38.47 -0.95 -7.02
CA GLU A 26 38.06 -0.56 -8.38
C GLU A 26 36.53 -0.66 -8.52
N PRO A 27 35.87 0.39 -9.03
CA PRO A 27 34.42 0.39 -9.16
C PRO A 27 33.92 -0.61 -10.21
N VAL A 28 32.92 -1.40 -9.87
CA VAL A 28 32.22 -2.30 -10.78
C VAL A 28 31.27 -1.51 -11.65
N ASP A 29 31.33 -1.69 -12.96
CA ASP A 29 30.33 -1.16 -13.90
C ASP A 29 29.04 -1.99 -13.76
N VAL A 30 27.94 -1.32 -13.42
CA VAL A 30 26.64 -1.94 -13.18
C VAL A 30 25.65 -1.67 -14.32
N THR A 31 26.12 -1.12 -15.42
CA THR A 31 25.28 -0.88 -16.61
C THR A 31 24.72 -2.21 -17.11
N GLY A 32 23.40 -2.31 -17.18
CA GLY A 32 22.69 -3.53 -17.58
C GLY A 32 22.56 -4.61 -16.49
N TYR A 33 23.01 -4.36 -15.28
CA TYR A 33 22.74 -5.28 -14.15
C TYR A 33 21.27 -5.28 -13.77
N ALA A 34 20.77 -6.41 -13.29
CA ALA A 34 19.51 -6.42 -12.58
C ALA A 34 19.59 -5.51 -11.34
N VAL A 35 18.52 -4.77 -11.05
CA VAL A 35 18.47 -3.85 -9.90
C VAL A 35 18.84 -4.56 -8.60
N THR A 36 18.39 -5.79 -8.42
CA THR A 36 18.71 -6.63 -7.25
C THR A 36 20.20 -6.85 -7.05
N ASP A 37 20.97 -7.01 -8.12
CA ASP A 37 22.41 -7.25 -8.04
C ASP A 37 23.19 -5.97 -7.79
N ALA A 38 22.80 -4.87 -8.42
CA ALA A 38 23.35 -3.55 -8.11
C ALA A 38 23.08 -3.16 -6.64
N VAL A 39 21.88 -3.42 -6.12
CA VAL A 39 21.53 -3.16 -4.72
C VAL A 39 22.38 -3.97 -3.74
N LYS A 40 22.77 -5.22 -4.05
CA LYS A 40 23.70 -5.99 -3.20
C LYS A 40 25.04 -5.29 -3.01
N LEU A 41 25.58 -4.70 -4.10
CA LEU A 41 26.83 -3.94 -4.06
C LEU A 41 26.69 -2.63 -3.27
N ILE A 42 25.53 -1.96 -3.36
CA ILE A 42 25.28 -0.73 -2.59
C ILE A 42 25.14 -1.04 -1.09
N ARG A 43 24.40 -2.10 -0.73
CA ARG A 43 24.13 -2.43 0.68
C ARG A 43 25.39 -2.81 1.47
N GLY A 44 26.30 -3.60 0.87
CA GLY A 44 27.53 -4.06 1.56
C GLY A 44 27.23 -4.84 2.85
N ALA A 45 28.31 -5.14 3.61
CA ALA A 45 28.23 -5.99 4.79
C ALA A 45 28.18 -5.23 6.13
N GLU A 46 28.79 -4.02 6.24
CA GLU A 46 29.02 -3.37 7.52
C GLU A 46 28.55 -1.91 7.58
N LYS A 47 27.96 -1.53 8.73
CA LYS A 47 27.68 -0.14 9.06
C LYS A 47 28.99 0.66 9.15
N GLY A 48 29.00 1.88 8.56
CA GLY A 48 30.17 2.75 8.53
C GLY A 48 31.14 2.47 7.39
N SER A 49 30.95 1.38 6.62
CA SER A 49 31.75 1.15 5.42
C SER A 49 31.41 2.16 4.33
N GLU A 50 32.37 2.50 3.48
CA GLU A 50 32.21 3.46 2.39
C GLU A 50 31.76 2.76 1.12
N VAL A 51 30.70 3.27 0.47
CA VAL A 51 30.35 2.95 -0.90
C VAL A 51 30.50 4.18 -1.78
N ARG A 52 31.16 4.01 -2.93
CA ARG A 52 31.31 5.08 -3.93
C ARG A 52 30.37 4.79 -5.10
N LEU A 53 29.50 5.75 -5.38
CA LEU A 53 28.57 5.69 -6.50
C LEU A 53 29.06 6.62 -7.61
N THR A 54 29.32 6.08 -8.79
CA THR A 54 29.48 6.91 -9.98
C THR A 54 28.11 7.10 -10.59
N ILE A 55 27.63 8.33 -10.61
CA ILE A 55 26.32 8.69 -11.14
C ILE A 55 26.46 9.47 -12.44
N LYS A 56 25.47 9.34 -13.31
CA LYS A 56 25.27 10.17 -14.50
C LYS A 56 23.98 10.93 -14.34
N ARG A 57 24.04 12.25 -14.44
CA ARG A 57 22.88 13.15 -14.37
C ARG A 57 22.15 13.27 -15.70
N ALA A 58 20.95 13.79 -15.66
CA ALA A 58 20.16 14.04 -16.87
C ALA A 58 20.81 14.99 -17.88
N ASP A 59 21.68 15.90 -17.42
CA ASP A 59 22.50 16.80 -18.24
C ASP A 59 23.78 16.14 -18.82
N GLY A 60 24.00 14.85 -18.52
CA GLY A 60 25.17 14.08 -18.94
C GLY A 60 26.38 14.19 -18.01
N THR A 61 26.32 15.02 -16.97
CA THR A 61 27.43 15.17 -15.99
C THR A 61 27.64 13.86 -15.24
N ILE A 62 28.92 13.42 -15.17
CA ILE A 62 29.32 12.26 -14.37
C ILE A 62 29.97 12.72 -13.09
N LYS A 63 29.52 12.20 -11.95
CA LYS A 63 30.04 12.52 -10.62
C LYS A 63 30.26 11.26 -9.80
N VAL A 64 31.33 11.21 -9.00
CA VAL A 64 31.54 10.16 -7.99
C VAL A 64 31.12 10.70 -6.64
N ILE A 65 30.26 9.98 -5.95
CA ILE A 65 29.71 10.33 -4.64
C ILE A 65 30.08 9.23 -3.66
N SER A 66 30.72 9.60 -2.56
CA SER A 66 31.04 8.71 -1.45
C SER A 66 29.96 8.79 -0.39
N LEU A 67 29.43 7.64 0.01
CA LEU A 67 28.43 7.49 1.05
C LEU A 67 28.95 6.53 2.14
N LEU A 68 28.78 6.90 3.39
CA LEU A 68 28.99 5.99 4.51
C LEU A 68 27.68 5.23 4.77
N ARG A 69 27.75 3.90 4.75
CA ARG A 69 26.59 3.05 5.05
C ARG A 69 26.16 3.23 6.50
N ASP A 70 24.87 3.25 6.70
CA ASP A 70 24.27 3.33 8.02
C ASP A 70 23.13 2.34 8.16
N LYS A 71 22.73 2.07 9.40
CA LYS A 71 21.58 1.23 9.68
C LYS A 71 20.31 1.94 9.18
N ILE A 72 19.55 1.28 8.33
CA ILE A 72 18.25 1.80 7.87
C ILE A 72 17.28 1.69 9.04
N ASN A 73 16.72 2.83 9.44
CA ASN A 73 15.65 2.84 10.43
C ASN A 73 14.33 2.46 9.75
N LEU A 74 13.81 1.31 10.10
CA LEU A 74 12.56 0.78 9.56
C LEU A 74 11.31 1.40 10.19
N GLU A 75 11.43 2.29 11.19
CA GLU A 75 10.27 2.94 11.81
C GLU A 75 9.35 3.67 10.80
N ASP A 76 9.92 4.17 9.70
CA ASP A 76 9.14 4.80 8.63
C ASP A 76 8.28 3.82 7.81
N THR A 77 8.53 2.51 7.96
CA THR A 77 7.80 1.44 7.26
C THR A 77 6.69 0.81 8.11
N PHE A 78 6.46 1.32 9.32
CA PHE A 78 5.41 0.83 10.21
C PHE A 78 4.12 1.65 10.07
N ALA A 79 3.04 1.11 10.64
CA ALA A 79 1.77 1.82 10.73
C ALA A 79 1.96 3.15 11.47
N LYS A 80 1.26 4.18 11.03
CA LYS A 80 1.26 5.51 11.63
C LYS A 80 -0.05 6.22 11.42
N SER A 81 -0.39 7.13 12.32
CA SER A 81 -1.65 7.85 12.27
C SER A 81 -1.48 9.36 12.24
N ALA A 82 -2.54 10.02 11.81
CA ALA A 82 -2.72 11.46 11.86
C ALA A 82 -4.19 11.80 12.17
N VAL A 83 -4.44 13.02 12.55
CA VAL A 83 -5.78 13.56 12.77
C VAL A 83 -6.07 14.58 11.68
N ILE A 84 -7.23 14.46 11.04
CA ILE A 84 -7.75 15.42 10.06
C ILE A 84 -8.86 16.21 10.73
N ASN A 85 -8.62 17.49 10.93
CA ASN A 85 -9.60 18.42 11.52
C ASN A 85 -10.38 19.11 10.40
N GLY A 86 -11.70 19.08 10.51
CA GLY A 86 -12.62 19.70 9.56
C GLY A 86 -13.98 19.91 10.22
N ASP A 87 -15.07 19.64 9.49
CA ASP A 87 -16.42 19.64 10.03
C ASP A 87 -16.57 18.58 11.13
N HIS A 88 -15.85 17.46 10.97
CA HIS A 88 -15.69 16.41 11.93
C HIS A 88 -14.20 16.08 12.14
N LYS A 89 -13.86 15.55 13.32
CA LYS A 89 -12.51 15.10 13.64
C LYS A 89 -12.33 13.66 13.19
N ILE A 90 -11.49 13.42 12.18
CA ILE A 90 -11.32 12.13 11.53
C ILE A 90 -9.91 11.60 11.80
N GLY A 91 -9.80 10.34 12.22
CA GLY A 91 -8.55 9.62 12.33
C GLY A 91 -8.13 9.04 10.98
N TYR A 92 -6.84 9.12 10.69
CA TYR A 92 -6.25 8.52 9.51
C TYR A 92 -5.12 7.58 9.94
N ILE A 93 -5.11 6.34 9.41
CA ILE A 93 -4.07 5.34 9.65
C ILE A 93 -3.51 4.91 8.30
N TYR A 94 -2.21 5.09 8.10
CA TYR A 94 -1.49 4.55 6.96
C TYR A 94 -0.82 3.22 7.33
N LEU A 95 -1.09 2.17 6.60
CA LEU A 95 -0.46 0.86 6.74
C LEU A 95 0.29 0.50 5.45
N PRO A 96 1.63 0.57 5.43
CA PRO A 96 2.42 0.33 4.21
C PRO A 96 2.51 -1.14 3.81
N GLU A 97 2.41 -2.07 4.77
CA GLU A 97 2.52 -3.51 4.56
C GLU A 97 1.88 -4.26 5.75
N PHE A 98 1.42 -5.49 5.54
CA PHE A 98 1.03 -6.39 6.63
C PHE A 98 2.27 -7.09 7.19
N TYR A 99 3.16 -6.31 7.82
CA TYR A 99 4.45 -6.79 8.32
C TYR A 99 4.34 -7.64 9.57
N GLN A 100 5.27 -8.60 9.65
CA GLN A 100 5.53 -9.43 10.82
C GLN A 100 6.99 -9.85 10.81
N ASP A 101 7.66 -9.79 11.95
CA ASP A 101 8.98 -10.39 12.11
C ASP A 101 8.83 -11.89 12.39
N PHE A 102 9.09 -12.71 11.37
CA PHE A 102 8.98 -14.17 11.48
C PHE A 102 10.13 -14.81 12.28
N GLN A 103 11.25 -14.11 12.46
CA GLN A 103 12.40 -14.60 13.19
C GLN A 103 12.33 -14.28 14.69
N ASN A 104 11.64 -13.19 15.04
CA ASN A 104 11.48 -12.74 16.40
C ASN A 104 10.00 -12.68 16.81
N PRO A 105 9.52 -13.63 17.62
CA PRO A 105 8.12 -13.63 18.08
C PRO A 105 7.67 -12.34 18.79
N ASN A 106 8.62 -11.61 19.39
CA ASN A 106 8.39 -10.32 20.06
C ASN A 106 8.69 -9.12 19.16
N GLY A 107 9.04 -9.36 17.90
CA GLY A 107 9.28 -8.32 16.91
C GLY A 107 8.01 -7.59 16.50
N PRO A 108 8.13 -6.57 15.62
CA PRO A 108 7.02 -5.75 15.18
C PRO A 108 5.96 -6.59 14.45
N LYS A 109 4.69 -6.26 14.70
CA LYS A 109 3.50 -6.87 14.10
C LYS A 109 2.50 -5.76 13.76
N CYS A 110 2.06 -5.72 12.51
CA CYS A 110 1.20 -4.63 12.05
C CYS A 110 -0.14 -4.58 12.80
N SER A 111 -0.73 -5.72 13.17
CA SER A 111 -1.99 -5.75 13.93
C SER A 111 -1.87 -5.06 15.29
N ASN A 112 -0.75 -5.28 15.99
CA ASN A 112 -0.49 -4.63 17.28
C ASN A 112 -0.25 -3.12 17.12
N ASP A 113 0.48 -2.73 16.07
CA ASP A 113 0.79 -1.32 15.84
C ASP A 113 -0.46 -0.56 15.38
N VAL A 114 -1.28 -1.14 14.48
CA VAL A 114 -2.59 -0.56 14.12
C VAL A 114 -3.50 -0.44 15.34
N ALA A 115 -3.51 -1.44 16.25
CA ALA A 115 -4.28 -1.34 17.49
C ALA A 115 -3.84 -0.13 18.33
N LYS A 116 -2.52 0.11 18.47
CA LYS A 116 -1.99 1.30 19.18
C LYS A 116 -2.41 2.59 18.48
N GLU A 117 -2.35 2.64 17.14
CA GLU A 117 -2.78 3.82 16.39
C GLU A 117 -4.29 4.09 16.58
N VAL A 118 -5.12 3.05 16.59
CA VAL A 118 -6.56 3.17 16.89
C VAL A 118 -6.77 3.73 18.31
N GLU A 119 -6.04 3.23 19.31
CA GLU A 119 -6.16 3.76 20.69
C GLU A 119 -5.71 5.23 20.80
N LYS A 120 -4.65 5.65 20.12
CA LYS A 120 -4.26 7.06 20.05
C LYS A 120 -5.38 7.92 19.46
N LEU A 121 -5.98 7.47 18.35
CA LEU A 121 -7.07 8.18 17.68
C LEU A 121 -8.35 8.24 18.53
N LYS A 122 -8.65 7.18 19.29
CA LYS A 122 -9.75 7.19 20.26
C LYS A 122 -9.52 8.22 21.38
N ALA A 123 -8.28 8.33 21.87
CA ALA A 123 -7.89 9.35 22.86
C ALA A 123 -8.03 10.78 22.30
N GLU A 124 -7.86 10.97 20.99
CA GLU A 124 -8.12 12.22 20.29
C GLU A 124 -9.61 12.50 20.06
N ASN A 125 -10.53 11.60 20.46
CA ASN A 125 -11.97 11.68 20.24
C ASN A 125 -12.36 11.82 18.77
N VAL A 126 -11.73 11.05 17.87
CA VAL A 126 -12.11 11.04 16.47
C VAL A 126 -13.49 10.41 16.26
N GLU A 127 -14.26 10.95 15.33
CA GLU A 127 -15.63 10.52 15.04
C GLU A 127 -15.71 9.43 13.98
N GLY A 128 -14.65 9.26 13.17
CA GLY A 128 -14.49 8.23 12.16
C GLY A 128 -13.02 7.90 11.93
N ILE A 129 -12.73 6.72 11.35
CA ILE A 129 -11.36 6.29 11.01
C ILE A 129 -11.27 5.92 9.54
N ILE A 130 -10.22 6.43 8.88
CA ILE A 130 -9.78 6.05 7.53
C ILE A 130 -8.57 5.15 7.67
N ILE A 131 -8.60 3.97 7.05
CA ILE A 131 -7.42 3.10 6.90
C ILE A 131 -6.95 3.18 5.46
N ASP A 132 -5.72 3.60 5.24
CA ASP A 132 -5.13 3.73 3.92
C ASP A 132 -4.20 2.56 3.62
N LEU A 133 -4.62 1.70 2.69
CA LEU A 133 -3.89 0.55 2.16
C LEU A 133 -3.38 0.81 0.74
N ARG A 134 -3.43 2.03 0.23
CA ARG A 134 -2.86 2.37 -1.07
C ARG A 134 -1.35 2.12 -1.05
N GLY A 135 -0.83 1.48 -2.09
CA GLY A 135 0.58 1.08 -2.13
C GLY A 135 0.93 -0.17 -1.32
N ASN A 136 -0.02 -0.78 -0.62
CA ASN A 136 0.21 -1.94 0.25
C ASN A 136 0.10 -3.26 -0.53
N GLY A 137 1.22 -3.88 -0.88
CA GLY A 137 1.30 -5.15 -1.61
C GLY A 137 0.90 -6.41 -0.82
N GLY A 138 0.43 -6.27 0.42
CA GLY A 138 0.03 -7.38 1.27
C GLY A 138 1.00 -7.69 2.40
N GLY A 139 1.25 -8.96 2.68
CA GLY A 139 2.14 -9.44 3.74
C GLY A 139 1.58 -10.63 4.51
N SER A 140 1.67 -10.61 5.83
CA SER A 140 1.32 -11.73 6.70
C SER A 140 -0.16 -12.04 6.75
N LEU A 141 -0.52 -13.28 6.41
CA LEU A 141 -1.89 -13.79 6.49
C LEU A 141 -2.40 -13.84 7.94
N SER A 142 -1.53 -14.15 8.90
CA SER A 142 -1.92 -14.15 10.31
C SER A 142 -2.21 -12.75 10.84
N GLU A 143 -1.47 -11.76 10.37
CA GLU A 143 -1.64 -10.38 10.81
C GLU A 143 -2.90 -9.75 10.23
N VAL A 144 -3.28 -10.04 8.98
CA VAL A 144 -4.53 -9.52 8.42
C VAL A 144 -5.75 -10.06 9.13
N VAL A 145 -5.73 -11.33 9.57
CA VAL A 145 -6.84 -11.90 10.37
C VAL A 145 -7.00 -11.15 11.69
N LYS A 146 -5.90 -10.95 12.43
CA LYS A 146 -5.92 -10.22 13.71
C LYS A 146 -6.31 -8.75 13.52
N MET A 147 -5.81 -8.11 12.46
CA MET A 147 -6.14 -6.70 12.19
C MET A 147 -7.63 -6.53 11.85
N ALA A 148 -8.23 -7.46 11.11
CA ALA A 148 -9.65 -7.42 10.81
C ALA A 148 -10.49 -7.54 12.09
N GLY A 149 -10.08 -8.37 13.05
CA GLY A 149 -10.71 -8.52 14.36
C GLY A 149 -10.73 -7.25 15.22
N LEU A 150 -9.89 -6.25 14.92
CA LEU A 150 -9.96 -4.95 15.60
C LEU A 150 -11.26 -4.18 15.27
N PHE A 151 -11.93 -4.52 14.17
CA PHE A 151 -13.06 -3.77 13.60
C PHE A 151 -14.35 -4.59 13.47
N ILE A 152 -14.29 -5.89 13.58
CA ILE A 152 -15.44 -6.82 13.51
C ILE A 152 -15.44 -7.70 14.77
N GLU A 153 -16.59 -8.23 15.11
CA GLU A 153 -16.74 -9.28 16.12
C GLU A 153 -16.16 -10.60 15.59
N GLU A 154 -16.07 -11.61 16.45
CA GLU A 154 -15.60 -12.93 16.05
C GLU A 154 -16.23 -13.43 14.75
N GLY A 155 -15.45 -14.07 13.89
CA GLY A 155 -15.99 -14.62 12.64
C GLY A 155 -14.93 -14.95 11.59
N PRO A 156 -15.34 -15.50 10.44
CA PRO A 156 -14.45 -15.79 9.34
C PRO A 156 -13.91 -14.49 8.71
N ILE A 157 -12.63 -14.49 8.36
CA ILE A 157 -11.97 -13.36 7.68
C ILE A 157 -11.68 -13.71 6.23
N CYS A 158 -11.19 -14.90 5.99
CA CYS A 158 -10.99 -15.45 4.65
C CYS A 158 -11.00 -16.97 4.71
N GLN A 159 -11.04 -17.59 3.54
CA GLN A 159 -10.94 -19.03 3.36
C GLN A 159 -9.69 -19.33 2.54
N VAL A 160 -8.99 -20.42 2.86
CA VAL A 160 -7.78 -20.86 2.14
C VAL A 160 -7.97 -22.29 1.72
N LYS A 161 -7.64 -22.61 0.46
CA LYS A 161 -7.75 -23.97 -0.08
C LYS A 161 -6.51 -24.38 -0.85
N SER A 162 -5.96 -25.54 -0.51
CA SER A 162 -4.94 -26.24 -1.29
C SER A 162 -5.61 -27.13 -2.35
N ARG A 163 -4.85 -27.50 -3.38
CA ARG A 163 -5.35 -28.37 -4.46
C ARG A 163 -5.86 -29.71 -3.94
N ASP A 164 -5.15 -30.26 -2.95
CA ASP A 164 -5.40 -31.64 -2.44
C ASP A 164 -6.37 -31.65 -1.25
N GLU A 165 -6.86 -30.49 -0.81
CA GLU A 165 -7.83 -30.38 0.27
C GLU A 165 -9.28 -30.40 -0.28
N ALA A 166 -10.12 -31.29 0.24
CA ALA A 166 -11.53 -31.38 -0.15
C ALA A 166 -12.27 -30.11 0.31
N GLU A 167 -12.06 -29.68 1.55
CA GLU A 167 -12.72 -28.52 2.16
C GLU A 167 -11.76 -27.35 2.39
N PRO A 168 -12.21 -26.11 2.26
CA PRO A 168 -11.40 -24.96 2.56
C PRO A 168 -11.18 -24.80 4.07
N LYS A 169 -9.99 -24.35 4.45
CA LYS A 169 -9.71 -23.91 5.81
C LYS A 169 -10.19 -22.49 6.01
N VAL A 170 -11.14 -22.29 6.91
CA VAL A 170 -11.65 -20.98 7.28
C VAL A 170 -10.73 -20.35 8.32
N LEU A 171 -10.13 -19.21 8.00
CA LEU A 171 -9.36 -18.39 8.93
C LEU A 171 -10.29 -17.40 9.61
N ARG A 172 -10.32 -17.45 10.93
CA ARG A 172 -11.30 -16.72 11.75
C ARG A 172 -10.62 -15.86 12.80
N ASP A 173 -11.18 -14.71 13.06
CA ASP A 173 -11.01 -14.07 14.36
C ASP A 173 -11.83 -14.83 15.42
N ARG A 174 -11.27 -14.97 16.62
CA ARG A 174 -11.90 -15.64 17.74
C ARG A 174 -12.09 -14.73 18.95
N ASP A 175 -11.64 -13.48 18.83
CA ASP A 175 -11.81 -12.48 19.87
C ASP A 175 -13.14 -11.74 19.65
N LYS A 176 -13.98 -11.74 20.69
CA LYS A 176 -15.26 -11.01 20.66
C LYS A 176 -15.09 -9.51 20.89
N ASN A 177 -13.92 -9.09 21.33
CA ASN A 177 -13.67 -7.69 21.64
C ASN A 177 -13.40 -6.90 20.35
N ILE A 178 -14.20 -5.89 20.10
CA ILE A 178 -14.01 -4.96 19.00
C ILE A 178 -13.33 -3.71 19.54
N LEU A 179 -12.18 -3.37 18.95
CA LEU A 179 -11.43 -2.19 19.39
C LEU A 179 -12.10 -0.89 18.95
N TYR A 180 -12.72 -0.88 17.77
CA TYR A 180 -13.36 0.30 17.21
C TYR A 180 -14.67 -0.05 16.47
N THR A 181 -15.78 0.59 16.89
CA THR A 181 -17.14 0.38 16.36
C THR A 181 -17.70 1.59 15.61
N GLY A 182 -16.91 2.67 15.50
CA GLY A 182 -17.32 3.90 14.79
C GLY A 182 -17.32 3.77 13.26
N PRO A 183 -17.67 4.85 12.55
CA PRO A 183 -17.60 4.91 11.08
C PRO A 183 -16.20 4.55 10.58
N LEU A 184 -16.14 3.72 9.54
CA LEU A 184 -14.88 3.19 8.99
C LEU A 184 -14.88 3.27 7.47
N THR A 185 -13.80 3.78 6.89
CA THR A 185 -13.51 3.67 5.46
C THR A 185 -12.14 3.04 5.24
N VAL A 186 -11.98 2.32 4.14
CA VAL A 186 -10.71 1.72 3.74
C VAL A 186 -10.36 2.20 2.35
N MET A 187 -9.21 2.86 2.21
CA MET A 187 -8.70 3.29 0.92
C MET A 187 -7.82 2.21 0.31
N VAL A 188 -8.03 1.93 -0.95
CA VAL A 188 -7.27 0.95 -1.74
C VAL A 188 -6.92 1.52 -3.12
N ASP A 189 -5.92 0.93 -3.78
CA ASP A 189 -5.57 1.23 -5.17
C ASP A 189 -5.21 -0.06 -5.94
N GLU A 190 -4.77 0.09 -7.18
CA GLU A 190 -4.36 -1.01 -8.07
C GLU A 190 -3.18 -1.81 -7.54
N THR A 191 -2.42 -1.26 -6.61
CA THR A 191 -1.25 -1.90 -6.00
C THR A 191 -1.59 -2.58 -4.68
N SER A 192 -2.78 -2.32 -4.12
CA SER A 192 -3.28 -3.02 -2.93
C SER A 192 -3.49 -4.50 -3.27
N ALA A 193 -2.69 -5.40 -2.70
CA ALA A 193 -2.67 -6.80 -3.10
C ALA A 193 -2.72 -7.77 -1.91
N SER A 194 -3.15 -9.01 -2.16
CA SER A 194 -3.02 -10.13 -1.21
C SER A 194 -3.69 -9.85 0.15
N ALA A 195 -2.92 -9.66 1.25
CA ALA A 195 -3.47 -9.38 2.58
C ALA A 195 -4.31 -8.10 2.61
N SER A 196 -3.95 -7.06 1.82
CA SER A 196 -4.76 -5.84 1.68
C SER A 196 -6.12 -6.16 1.09
N GLU A 197 -6.16 -7.07 0.10
CA GLU A 197 -7.41 -7.53 -0.52
C GLU A 197 -8.26 -8.36 0.45
N ILE A 198 -7.62 -9.20 1.27
CA ILE A 198 -8.32 -9.96 2.32
C ILE A 198 -8.95 -9.01 3.33
N PHE A 199 -8.22 -7.98 3.80
CA PHE A 199 -8.76 -7.00 4.73
C PHE A 199 -9.93 -6.21 4.13
N ALA A 200 -9.71 -5.61 2.96
CA ALA A 200 -10.75 -4.84 2.28
C ALA A 200 -11.99 -5.68 1.98
N ALA A 201 -11.80 -6.93 1.51
CA ALA A 201 -12.90 -7.86 1.24
C ALA A 201 -13.66 -8.22 2.51
N ALA A 202 -12.98 -8.48 3.64
CA ALA A 202 -13.64 -8.78 4.91
C ALA A 202 -14.50 -7.59 5.38
N ILE A 203 -13.94 -6.37 5.38
CA ILE A 203 -14.68 -5.15 5.76
C ILE A 203 -15.91 -4.95 4.86
N GLN A 204 -15.77 -5.19 3.54
CA GLN A 204 -16.86 -5.07 2.57
C GLN A 204 -17.94 -6.14 2.77
N ASP A 205 -17.55 -7.42 2.86
CA ASP A 205 -18.48 -8.56 2.99
C ASP A 205 -19.27 -8.48 4.30
N TYR A 206 -18.64 -8.04 5.39
CA TYR A 206 -19.33 -7.74 6.64
C TYR A 206 -20.18 -6.45 6.59
N LYS A 207 -20.08 -5.64 5.54
CA LYS A 207 -20.68 -4.28 5.48
C LYS A 207 -20.23 -3.38 6.63
N ARG A 208 -19.02 -3.64 7.18
CA ARG A 208 -18.48 -2.94 8.35
C ARG A 208 -18.04 -1.51 8.03
N GLY A 209 -17.66 -1.25 6.80
CA GLY A 209 -17.19 0.05 6.33
C GLY A 209 -17.38 0.20 4.85
N ILE A 210 -16.94 1.32 4.29
CA ILE A 210 -16.96 1.63 2.86
C ILE A 210 -15.56 1.49 2.30
N ILE A 211 -15.40 0.72 1.22
CA ILE A 211 -14.15 0.61 0.47
C ILE A 211 -14.12 1.67 -0.61
N ILE A 212 -13.06 2.46 -0.65
CA ILE A 212 -12.89 3.60 -1.57
C ILE A 212 -11.59 3.42 -2.35
N GLY A 213 -11.61 3.59 -3.66
CA GLY A 213 -10.38 3.47 -4.44
C GLY A 213 -10.58 3.41 -5.93
N SER A 214 -9.58 2.88 -6.63
CA SER A 214 -9.56 2.70 -8.09
C SER A 214 -10.59 1.67 -8.56
N THR A 215 -10.60 1.31 -9.84
CA THR A 215 -11.60 0.38 -10.41
C THR A 215 -11.54 -1.02 -9.79
N SER A 216 -10.39 -1.46 -9.31
CA SER A 216 -10.21 -2.68 -8.52
C SER A 216 -8.84 -2.66 -7.84
N THR A 217 -8.64 -3.48 -6.82
CA THR A 217 -7.32 -3.81 -6.29
C THR A 217 -6.52 -4.68 -7.28
N PHE A 218 -5.32 -5.12 -6.90
CA PHE A 218 -4.39 -5.85 -7.77
C PHE A 218 -4.96 -7.16 -8.34
N GLY A 219 -5.71 -7.92 -7.57
CA GLY A 219 -6.31 -9.18 -7.98
C GLY A 219 -5.48 -10.42 -7.69
N LYS A 220 -4.61 -10.40 -6.68
CA LYS A 220 -3.85 -11.58 -6.25
C LYS A 220 -4.67 -12.42 -5.26
N GLY A 221 -5.08 -13.61 -5.71
CA GLY A 221 -5.83 -14.58 -4.90
C GLY A 221 -5.02 -15.82 -4.50
N THR A 222 -3.68 -15.73 -4.51
CA THR A 222 -2.79 -16.89 -4.31
C THR A 222 -1.88 -16.72 -3.09
N VAL A 223 -1.61 -17.84 -2.41
CA VAL A 223 -0.62 -17.94 -1.34
C VAL A 223 0.63 -18.62 -1.90
N GLN A 224 1.75 -17.94 -1.82
CA GLN A 224 3.04 -18.42 -2.31
C GLN A 224 4.00 -18.68 -1.14
N ARG A 225 4.84 -19.69 -1.30
CA ARG A 225 5.91 -20.01 -0.36
C ARG A 225 7.24 -20.14 -1.09
N ASN A 226 8.28 -19.65 -0.45
CA ASN A 226 9.65 -19.90 -0.87
C ASN A 226 10.09 -21.25 -0.31
N ILE A 227 10.51 -22.15 -1.19
CA ILE A 227 11.01 -23.50 -0.85
C ILE A 227 12.48 -23.52 -1.21
N SER A 228 13.34 -23.72 -0.20
CA SER A 228 14.78 -23.89 -0.42
C SER A 228 15.03 -25.18 -1.21
N LEU A 229 15.92 -25.11 -2.19
CA LEU A 229 16.41 -26.28 -2.93
C LEU A 229 17.64 -26.88 -2.29
N SER A 230 18.27 -26.19 -1.34
CA SER A 230 19.40 -26.70 -0.59
C SER A 230 18.91 -27.78 0.37
N PRO A 231 19.58 -28.95 0.42
CA PRO A 231 19.20 -30.03 1.33
C PRO A 231 19.34 -29.56 2.78
N GLU A 232 18.25 -29.60 3.54
CA GLU A 232 18.32 -29.43 4.99
C GLU A 232 18.98 -30.70 5.57
N SER A 233 20.03 -30.53 6.36
CA SER A 233 20.61 -31.62 7.09
C SER A 233 19.69 -32.00 8.26
N GLU A 234 18.91 -33.05 8.11
CA GLU A 234 18.07 -33.59 9.20
C GLU A 234 18.89 -34.07 10.40
N ASN A 235 20.20 -34.20 10.23
CA ASN A 235 21.08 -34.69 11.28
C ASN A 235 21.77 -33.49 11.99
N PRO A 236 21.51 -33.27 13.29
CA PRO A 236 22.12 -32.21 14.07
C PRO A 236 23.66 -32.22 14.07
N LEU A 237 24.28 -33.38 13.86
CA LEU A 237 25.72 -33.53 13.78
C LEU A 237 26.34 -32.93 12.51
N PHE A 238 25.56 -32.70 11.49
CA PHE A 238 25.97 -32.09 10.21
C PHE A 238 25.37 -30.69 9.96
N ALA A 239 24.65 -30.14 10.92
CA ALA A 239 24.00 -28.82 10.80
C ALA A 239 24.98 -27.67 10.48
N ASN A 240 26.28 -27.83 10.78
CA ASN A 240 27.33 -26.86 10.49
C ASN A 240 28.10 -27.12 9.18
N ARG A 241 27.74 -28.09 8.38
CA ARG A 241 28.33 -28.20 7.03
C ARG A 241 27.73 -27.07 6.18
N LYS A 242 28.56 -26.22 5.60
CA LYS A 242 28.18 -25.32 4.52
C LYS A 242 27.62 -26.16 3.38
N THR A 243 26.32 -26.35 3.35
CA THR A 243 25.64 -26.90 2.17
C THR A 243 25.69 -25.84 1.09
N GLU A 244 25.94 -26.27 -0.14
CA GLU A 244 25.89 -25.39 -1.29
C GLU A 244 24.49 -24.76 -1.38
N ASP A 245 24.40 -23.43 -1.53
CA ASP A 245 23.12 -22.75 -1.73
C ASP A 245 22.65 -23.00 -3.16
N LEU A 246 21.72 -23.95 -3.30
CA LEU A 246 21.10 -24.30 -4.59
C LEU A 246 19.96 -23.34 -4.98
N GLY A 247 19.71 -22.31 -4.16
CA GLY A 247 18.67 -21.32 -4.39
C GLY A 247 17.32 -21.72 -3.83
N THR A 248 16.30 -20.96 -4.25
CA THR A 248 14.94 -21.06 -3.72
C THR A 248 13.93 -21.01 -4.85
N ILE A 249 12.94 -21.89 -4.83
CA ILE A 249 11.76 -21.84 -5.70
C ILE A 249 10.61 -21.15 -4.97
N LYS A 250 9.95 -20.19 -5.63
CA LYS A 250 8.70 -19.58 -5.16
C LYS A 250 7.52 -20.30 -5.81
N LEU A 251 6.77 -21.08 -5.02
CA LEU A 251 5.64 -21.85 -5.50
C LEU A 251 4.32 -21.32 -4.97
N THR A 252 3.29 -21.31 -5.83
CA THR A 252 1.90 -21.14 -5.44
C THR A 252 1.36 -22.47 -4.93
N LEU A 253 0.99 -22.52 -3.65
CA LEU A 253 0.51 -23.74 -2.99
C LEU A 253 -0.99 -23.70 -2.71
N GLN A 254 -1.55 -22.53 -2.50
CA GLN A 254 -2.93 -22.35 -2.07
C GLN A 254 -3.55 -21.14 -2.77
N LYS A 255 -4.89 -21.16 -2.86
CA LYS A 255 -5.69 -19.98 -3.14
C LYS A 255 -6.39 -19.50 -1.87
N PHE A 256 -6.64 -18.20 -1.79
CA PHE A 256 -7.53 -17.68 -0.77
C PHE A 256 -8.79 -17.09 -1.40
N TYR A 257 -9.85 -17.10 -0.62
CA TYR A 257 -11.18 -16.71 -1.03
C TYR A 257 -11.78 -15.78 0.01
N ARG A 258 -12.64 -14.90 -0.45
CA ARG A 258 -13.48 -14.07 0.41
C ARG A 258 -14.42 -14.98 1.24
N ILE A 259 -14.97 -14.43 2.30
CA ILE A 259 -15.97 -15.15 3.10
C ILE A 259 -17.27 -15.38 2.33
N ASN A 260 -17.55 -14.58 1.30
CA ASN A 260 -18.69 -14.79 0.39
C ASN A 260 -18.47 -15.93 -0.63
N GLY A 261 -17.28 -16.51 -0.67
CA GLY A 261 -16.88 -17.62 -1.54
C GLY A 261 -16.10 -17.24 -2.79
N GLY A 262 -16.15 -16.01 -3.26
CA GLY A 262 -15.43 -15.56 -4.45
C GLY A 262 -13.93 -15.41 -4.22
N ALA A 263 -13.08 -15.77 -5.21
CA ALA A 263 -11.65 -15.45 -5.17
C ALA A 263 -11.41 -13.97 -5.50
N THR A 264 -10.34 -13.39 -4.94
CA THR A 264 -9.82 -12.09 -5.43
C THR A 264 -8.98 -12.23 -6.70
N GLN A 265 -8.59 -13.47 -7.05
CA GLN A 265 -7.77 -13.77 -8.23
C GLN A 265 -8.33 -13.12 -9.50
N LEU A 266 -7.51 -12.37 -10.22
CA LEU A 266 -7.80 -11.58 -11.42
C LEU A 266 -8.80 -10.42 -11.23
N LYS A 267 -9.78 -10.54 -10.33
CA LYS A 267 -10.85 -9.54 -10.13
C LYS A 267 -10.49 -8.47 -9.11
N GLY A 268 -9.69 -8.83 -8.11
CA GLY A 268 -9.44 -7.97 -6.96
C GLY A 268 -10.68 -7.75 -6.09
N VAL A 269 -10.62 -6.74 -5.26
CA VAL A 269 -11.76 -6.14 -4.55
C VAL A 269 -12.19 -4.91 -5.35
N ILE A 270 -13.43 -4.89 -5.78
CA ILE A 270 -14.03 -3.71 -6.42
C ILE A 270 -14.51 -2.79 -5.31
N PRO A 271 -13.98 -1.57 -5.18
CA PRO A 271 -14.42 -0.62 -4.17
C PRO A 271 -15.91 -0.28 -4.28
N ASP A 272 -16.52 0.06 -3.14
CA ASP A 272 -17.90 0.54 -3.10
C ASP A 272 -18.02 1.93 -3.74
N LEU A 273 -17.02 2.80 -3.49
CA LEU A 273 -16.87 4.10 -4.14
C LEU A 273 -15.63 4.08 -5.04
N ILE A 274 -15.84 4.16 -6.34
CA ILE A 274 -14.77 4.18 -7.34
C ILE A 274 -14.34 5.63 -7.62
N LEU A 275 -13.05 5.90 -7.42
CA LEU A 275 -12.40 7.16 -7.78
C LEU A 275 -11.39 6.91 -8.90
N PRO A 276 -11.55 7.52 -10.08
CA PRO A 276 -10.59 7.37 -11.19
C PRO A 276 -9.17 7.70 -10.76
N ASP A 277 -8.21 6.84 -11.11
CA ASP A 277 -6.79 6.98 -10.75
C ASP A 277 -5.89 6.98 -11.98
N ARG A 278 -4.73 7.64 -11.87
CA ARG A 278 -3.74 7.74 -12.93
C ARG A 278 -3.06 6.41 -13.28
N LEU A 279 -3.04 5.46 -12.36
CA LEU A 279 -2.39 4.16 -12.55
C LEU A 279 -3.23 3.20 -13.41
N GLU A 280 -4.52 3.50 -13.64
CA GLU A 280 -5.43 2.68 -14.46
C GLU A 280 -4.91 2.44 -15.89
N GLN A 281 -4.11 3.37 -16.43
CA GLN A 281 -3.51 3.23 -17.77
C GLN A 281 -2.44 2.13 -17.86
N PHE A 282 -1.89 1.69 -16.71
CA PHE A 282 -0.81 0.71 -16.68
C PHE A 282 -1.35 -0.71 -16.53
N LYS A 283 -0.71 -1.63 -17.23
CA LYS A 283 -1.02 -3.06 -17.17
C LYS A 283 -0.01 -3.77 -16.29
N PHE A 284 -0.31 -3.87 -15.00
CA PHE A 284 0.54 -4.54 -14.02
C PHE A 284 -0.25 -5.36 -12.98
N ARG A 285 -1.58 -5.37 -13.09
CA ARG A 285 -2.44 -6.18 -12.21
C ARG A 285 -2.29 -7.67 -12.53
N GLU A 286 -2.73 -8.53 -11.63
CA GLU A 286 -2.71 -9.99 -11.81
C GLU A 286 -3.36 -10.43 -13.13
N LYS A 287 -4.48 -9.81 -13.51
CA LYS A 287 -5.19 -10.08 -14.78
C LYS A 287 -4.38 -9.76 -16.05
N ASP A 288 -3.34 -8.96 -15.92
CA ASP A 288 -2.46 -8.57 -17.03
C ASP A 288 -1.27 -9.53 -17.19
N THR A 289 -1.17 -10.57 -16.35
CA THR A 289 -0.13 -11.58 -16.36
C THR A 289 -0.58 -12.80 -17.16
N ASP A 290 0.16 -13.20 -18.20
CA ASP A 290 -0.21 -14.29 -19.13
C ASP A 290 -0.42 -15.65 -18.46
N ALA A 291 0.31 -15.94 -17.37
CA ALA A 291 0.27 -17.22 -16.66
C ALA A 291 -0.52 -17.18 -15.34
N ALA A 292 -1.33 -16.14 -15.13
CA ALA A 292 -2.13 -16.02 -13.92
C ALA A 292 -3.18 -17.15 -13.83
N LEU A 293 -3.38 -17.69 -12.62
CA LEU A 293 -4.41 -18.70 -12.39
C LEU A 293 -5.80 -18.11 -12.62
N ALA A 294 -6.68 -18.93 -13.18
CA ALA A 294 -8.07 -18.53 -13.42
C ALA A 294 -8.83 -18.19 -12.13
N TRP A 295 -9.78 -17.29 -12.25
CA TRP A 295 -10.75 -17.02 -11.19
C TRP A 295 -11.64 -18.22 -10.96
N ASP A 296 -12.00 -18.48 -9.71
CA ASP A 296 -12.97 -19.48 -9.29
C ASP A 296 -13.66 -19.03 -7.98
N GLU A 297 -14.59 -19.84 -7.53
CA GLU A 297 -15.34 -19.64 -6.29
C GLU A 297 -15.52 -20.93 -5.53
N ILE A 298 -15.76 -20.82 -4.23
CA ILE A 298 -16.11 -21.91 -3.31
C ILE A 298 -17.36 -21.55 -2.52
N SER A 299 -17.86 -22.45 -1.70
CA SER A 299 -18.98 -22.17 -0.82
C SER A 299 -18.68 -21.01 0.12
N LYS A 300 -19.65 -20.12 0.34
CA LYS A 300 -19.51 -19.04 1.31
C LYS A 300 -19.34 -19.60 2.73
N ALA A 301 -18.56 -18.90 3.55
CA ALA A 301 -18.48 -19.19 4.97
C ALA A 301 -19.77 -18.73 5.69
N ASP A 302 -20.01 -19.27 6.87
CA ASP A 302 -21.10 -18.80 7.74
C ASP A 302 -20.66 -17.56 8.52
N TYR A 303 -21.32 -16.43 8.24
CA TYR A 303 -21.09 -15.14 8.90
C TYR A 303 -22.34 -14.28 8.90
N GLN A 304 -22.42 -13.34 9.82
CA GLN A 304 -23.49 -12.36 9.92
C GLN A 304 -22.95 -10.97 9.58
N PRO A 305 -23.62 -10.22 8.68
CA PRO A 305 -23.24 -8.84 8.40
C PRO A 305 -23.28 -7.95 9.65
N TRP A 306 -22.43 -6.94 9.69
CA TRP A 306 -22.42 -5.93 10.72
C TRP A 306 -23.73 -5.13 10.74
N THR A 307 -24.34 -5.02 11.91
CA THR A 307 -25.52 -4.19 12.07
C THR A 307 -25.11 -2.75 12.36
N SER A 308 -25.48 -1.83 11.48
CA SER A 308 -25.16 -0.41 11.59
C SER A 308 -26.38 0.46 11.41
N SER A 309 -26.40 1.61 12.09
CA SER A 309 -27.35 2.69 11.81
C SER A 309 -26.99 3.51 10.55
N ILE A 310 -25.82 3.28 9.98
CA ILE A 310 -25.33 3.93 8.75
C ILE A 310 -25.74 3.07 7.57
N ASN A 311 -26.44 3.66 6.62
CA ASN A 311 -26.72 3.03 5.33
C ASN A 311 -25.57 3.34 4.34
N ASN A 312 -24.62 2.44 4.26
CA ASN A 312 -23.44 2.59 3.39
C ASN A 312 -23.82 2.82 1.93
N GLU A 313 -24.87 2.16 1.43
CA GLU A 313 -25.33 2.29 0.04
C GLU A 313 -25.82 3.71 -0.27
N VAL A 314 -26.58 4.32 0.64
CA VAL A 314 -27.05 5.71 0.48
C VAL A 314 -25.85 6.67 0.47
N VAL A 315 -24.86 6.47 1.35
CA VAL A 315 -23.64 7.30 1.36
C VAL A 315 -22.91 7.17 0.03
N VAL A 316 -22.65 5.94 -0.41
CA VAL A 316 -21.93 5.66 -1.66
C VAL A 316 -22.65 6.27 -2.86
N ASN A 317 -23.97 6.10 -2.98
CA ASN A 317 -24.73 6.68 -4.08
C ASN A 317 -24.66 8.21 -4.11
N THR A 318 -24.80 8.85 -2.93
CA THR A 318 -24.72 10.31 -2.81
C THR A 318 -23.36 10.84 -3.25
N ILE A 319 -22.26 10.22 -2.77
CA ILE A 319 -20.90 10.66 -3.12
C ILE A 319 -20.57 10.32 -4.58
N SER A 320 -20.96 9.14 -5.07
CA SER A 320 -20.75 8.76 -6.48
C SER A 320 -21.38 9.76 -7.45
N GLU A 321 -22.58 10.27 -7.13
CA GLU A 321 -23.19 11.33 -7.93
C GLU A 321 -22.37 12.63 -7.92
N GLN A 322 -21.82 13.01 -6.76
CA GLN A 322 -20.98 14.20 -6.62
C GLN A 322 -19.67 14.03 -7.41
N VAL A 323 -19.00 12.88 -7.29
CA VAL A 323 -17.78 12.54 -8.03
C VAL A 323 -18.04 12.59 -9.54
N ASN A 324 -19.11 11.99 -10.02
CA ASN A 324 -19.46 11.95 -11.45
C ASN A 324 -19.85 13.33 -12.02
N LYS A 325 -20.45 14.19 -11.22
CA LYS A 325 -20.77 15.59 -11.60
C LYS A 325 -19.55 16.50 -11.44
N GLY A 326 -18.56 16.10 -10.66
CA GLY A 326 -17.35 16.86 -10.36
C GLY A 326 -16.40 16.96 -11.55
N SER A 327 -15.82 18.13 -11.78
CA SER A 327 -14.93 18.35 -12.92
C SER A 327 -13.57 17.68 -12.76
N VAL A 328 -13.09 17.43 -11.53
CA VAL A 328 -11.73 16.91 -11.25
C VAL A 328 -11.63 15.45 -11.67
N PHE A 329 -12.42 14.57 -11.07
CA PHE A 329 -12.37 13.12 -11.36
C PHE A 329 -12.82 12.80 -12.79
N SER A 330 -13.77 13.57 -13.35
CA SER A 330 -14.13 13.45 -14.76
C SER A 330 -12.95 13.76 -15.69
N LYS A 331 -12.17 14.80 -15.39
CA LYS A 331 -10.95 15.13 -16.17
C LYS A 331 -9.85 14.09 -15.97
N ILE A 332 -9.64 13.58 -14.75
CA ILE A 332 -8.69 12.48 -14.49
C ILE A 332 -9.06 11.29 -15.37
N LYS A 333 -10.33 10.88 -15.36
CA LYS A 333 -10.82 9.76 -16.20
C LYS A 333 -10.53 10.00 -17.68
N THR A 334 -10.90 11.17 -18.22
CA THR A 334 -10.66 11.51 -19.61
C THR A 334 -9.16 11.48 -19.97
N ASN A 335 -8.31 12.01 -19.09
CA ASN A 335 -6.86 11.98 -19.29
C ASN A 335 -6.29 10.56 -19.28
N VAL A 336 -6.76 9.70 -18.38
CA VAL A 336 -6.36 8.29 -18.31
C VAL A 336 -6.77 7.54 -19.57
N GLU A 337 -8.01 7.71 -20.03
CA GLU A 337 -8.50 7.12 -21.29
C GLU A 337 -7.65 7.59 -22.49
N TRP A 338 -7.29 8.87 -22.52
CA TRP A 338 -6.41 9.43 -23.57
C TRP A 338 -5.00 8.82 -23.49
N LEU A 339 -4.41 8.71 -22.30
CA LEU A 339 -3.10 8.11 -22.09
C LEU A 339 -3.09 6.63 -22.50
N GLU A 340 -4.10 5.86 -22.13
CA GLU A 340 -4.22 4.45 -22.53
C GLU A 340 -4.33 4.30 -24.06
N ALA A 341 -5.15 5.12 -24.70
CA ALA A 341 -5.30 5.10 -26.15
C ALA A 341 -3.98 5.48 -26.88
N ASN A 342 -3.21 6.41 -26.31
CA ASN A 342 -1.96 6.87 -26.92
C ASN A 342 -0.75 5.96 -26.61
N SER A 343 -0.75 5.24 -25.46
CA SER A 343 0.30 4.26 -25.14
C SER A 343 0.41 3.10 -26.14
N LYS A 344 -0.67 2.80 -26.85
CA LYS A 344 -0.75 1.73 -27.86
C LYS A 344 -0.34 2.20 -29.27
N LYS A 345 -0.13 3.49 -29.48
CA LYS A 345 0.24 4.03 -30.79
C LYS A 345 1.73 3.83 -31.06
N ALA A 346 2.05 3.45 -32.30
CA ALA A 346 3.43 3.44 -32.73
C ALA A 346 4.00 4.87 -32.79
N ALA A 347 5.19 5.05 -32.24
CA ALA A 347 5.87 6.34 -32.28
C ALA A 347 6.19 6.75 -33.74
N SER A 348 5.97 8.03 -34.08
CA SER A 348 6.28 8.54 -35.41
C SER A 348 7.78 8.61 -35.62
N LEU A 349 8.28 8.08 -36.76
CA LEU A 349 9.67 8.26 -37.17
C LEU A 349 9.95 9.66 -37.76
N ASN A 350 8.92 10.45 -38.03
CA ASN A 350 9.06 11.84 -38.43
C ASN A 350 9.28 12.70 -37.15
N ILE A 351 10.45 13.35 -37.07
CA ILE A 351 10.87 14.10 -35.88
C ILE A 351 9.91 15.23 -35.51
N VAL A 352 9.26 15.87 -36.44
CA VAL A 352 8.31 16.97 -36.17
C VAL A 352 7.04 16.41 -35.54
N LYS A 353 6.51 15.31 -36.10
CA LYS A 353 5.35 14.61 -35.51
C LYS A 353 5.68 14.05 -34.15
N PHE A 354 6.84 13.39 -33.98
CA PHE A 354 7.29 12.85 -32.71
C PHE A 354 7.39 13.93 -31.64
N LYS A 355 8.02 15.08 -31.95
CA LYS A 355 8.10 16.19 -30.98
C LYS A 355 6.70 16.68 -30.55
N LYS A 356 5.78 16.81 -31.49
CA LYS A 356 4.40 17.24 -31.20
C LYS A 356 3.70 16.21 -30.31
N GLU A 357 3.81 14.92 -30.61
CA GLU A 357 3.25 13.83 -29.77
C GLU A 357 3.82 13.87 -28.35
N GLN A 358 5.13 14.14 -28.18
CA GLN A 358 5.76 14.26 -26.87
C GLN A 358 5.30 15.52 -26.10
N GLU A 359 5.04 16.62 -26.79
CA GLU A 359 4.49 17.84 -26.17
C GLU A 359 3.05 17.62 -25.68
N GLU A 360 2.21 16.95 -26.47
CA GLU A 360 0.86 16.58 -26.09
C GLU A 360 0.86 15.66 -24.86
N LEU A 361 1.73 14.64 -24.85
CA LEU A 361 1.90 13.73 -23.71
C LEU A 361 2.32 14.47 -22.44
N LYS A 362 3.33 15.34 -22.53
CA LYS A 362 3.79 16.17 -21.41
C LYS A 362 2.68 17.09 -20.87
N ALA A 363 1.88 17.66 -21.76
CA ALA A 363 0.76 18.53 -21.39
C ALA A 363 -0.29 17.76 -20.55
N VAL A 364 -0.61 16.53 -20.96
CA VAL A 364 -1.56 15.68 -20.21
C VAL A 364 -1.00 15.29 -18.84
N TYR A 365 0.27 14.89 -18.74
CA TYR A 365 0.89 14.60 -17.45
C TYR A 365 0.92 15.81 -16.51
N LYS A 366 1.26 16.99 -17.04
CA LYS A 366 1.21 18.23 -16.28
C LYS A 366 -0.20 18.55 -15.78
N GLN A 367 -1.20 18.36 -16.64
CA GLN A 367 -2.59 18.53 -16.24
C GLN A 367 -2.99 17.56 -15.12
N MET A 368 -2.55 16.30 -15.20
CA MET A 368 -2.79 15.29 -14.14
C MET A 368 -2.15 15.71 -12.80
N GLU A 369 -0.95 16.26 -12.82
CA GLU A 369 -0.29 16.79 -11.60
C GLU A 369 -1.08 17.96 -11.00
N GLU A 370 -1.63 18.85 -11.83
CA GLU A 370 -2.42 19.98 -11.38
C GLU A 370 -3.79 19.53 -10.82
N LEU A 371 -4.42 18.52 -11.42
CA LEU A 371 -5.69 17.96 -10.95
C LEU A 371 -5.55 17.23 -9.59
N ASN A 372 -4.37 16.74 -9.27
CA ASN A 372 -4.11 16.11 -7.97
C ASN A 372 -3.97 17.10 -6.81
N LYS A 373 -4.02 18.40 -7.07
CA LYS A 373 -3.93 19.45 -6.05
C LYS A 373 -5.34 19.89 -5.64
N ILE A 374 -5.61 19.84 -4.35
CA ILE A 374 -6.86 20.39 -3.80
C ILE A 374 -6.76 21.92 -3.64
N SER A 375 -7.87 22.61 -3.82
CA SER A 375 -7.93 24.09 -3.72
C SER A 375 -7.75 24.59 -2.29
N LYS A 376 -8.20 23.81 -1.31
CA LYS A 376 -8.07 24.09 0.13
C LYS A 376 -7.47 22.86 0.80
N GLU A 377 -6.26 23.00 1.28
CA GLU A 377 -5.57 21.90 1.98
C GLU A 377 -6.34 21.47 3.23
N LEU A 378 -6.32 20.15 3.46
CA LEU A 378 -6.86 19.57 4.69
C LEU A 378 -6.00 19.98 5.89
N ASN A 379 -6.63 20.21 7.02
CA ASN A 379 -5.92 20.47 8.29
C ASN A 379 -5.51 19.14 8.94
N VAL A 380 -4.32 18.65 8.56
CA VAL A 380 -3.78 17.38 9.05
C VAL A 380 -2.73 17.64 10.10
N ILE A 381 -2.91 17.04 11.27
CA ILE A 381 -1.99 17.19 12.41
C ILE A 381 -1.61 15.81 12.99
N ASN A 382 -0.54 15.78 13.77
CA ASN A 382 -0.19 14.60 14.55
C ASN A 382 -1.20 14.35 15.68
N THR A 383 -1.28 13.11 16.16
CA THR A 383 -1.86 12.85 17.48
C THR A 383 -1.04 13.54 18.55
N THR A 384 -1.64 13.85 19.69
CA THR A 384 -0.95 14.50 20.82
C THR A 384 0.30 13.71 21.23
N VAL A 385 0.21 12.39 21.34
CA VAL A 385 1.33 11.51 21.71
C VAL A 385 2.46 11.56 20.68
N ASP A 386 2.14 11.55 19.39
CA ASP A 386 3.17 11.56 18.34
C ASP A 386 3.83 12.94 18.20
N ALA A 387 3.09 14.03 18.42
CA ALA A 387 3.65 15.38 18.42
C ALA A 387 4.77 15.55 19.43
N GLU A 388 4.61 15.00 20.66
CA GLU A 388 5.63 15.01 21.71
C GLU A 388 6.85 14.18 21.29
N ASN A 389 6.66 12.97 20.78
CA ASN A 389 7.74 12.08 20.39
C ASN A 389 8.54 12.56 19.17
N ILE A 390 7.87 13.18 18.20
CA ILE A 390 8.48 13.66 16.94
C ILE A 390 9.30 14.93 17.20
N SER A 391 8.83 15.81 18.07
CA SER A 391 9.54 17.07 18.40
C SER A 391 10.94 16.85 19.00
N ALA A 392 11.16 15.68 19.60
CA ALA A 392 12.43 15.31 20.23
C ALA A 392 13.59 15.05 19.23
N ALA A 393 13.30 14.83 17.94
CA ALA A 393 14.31 14.51 16.92
C ALA A 393 14.09 15.30 15.63
N LYS A 394 15.04 16.19 15.28
CA LYS A 394 14.94 17.12 14.14
C LYS A 394 14.67 16.41 12.81
N ASP A 395 15.36 15.30 12.53
CA ASP A 395 15.19 14.56 11.28
C ASP A 395 13.81 13.90 11.20
N LYS A 396 13.28 13.39 12.33
CA LYS A 396 11.92 12.85 12.40
C LYS A 396 10.87 13.95 12.17
N ALA A 397 11.09 15.14 12.73
CA ALA A 397 10.18 16.28 12.58
C ALA A 397 10.03 16.71 11.12
N GLU A 398 11.15 16.83 10.38
CA GLU A 398 11.09 17.24 8.96
C GLU A 398 10.42 16.18 8.09
N LYS A 399 10.74 14.90 8.27
CA LYS A 399 10.04 13.80 7.57
C LYS A 399 8.55 13.82 7.82
N ASN A 400 8.16 13.96 9.08
CA ASN A 400 6.78 13.98 9.47
C ASN A 400 6.04 15.18 8.87
N LYS A 401 6.66 16.37 8.87
CA LYS A 401 6.12 17.56 8.22
C LYS A 401 5.84 17.34 6.75
N GLN A 402 6.77 16.71 6.03
CA GLN A 402 6.59 16.36 4.61
C GLN A 402 5.48 15.34 4.41
N TRP A 403 5.33 14.36 5.33
CA TRP A 403 4.26 13.38 5.28
C TRP A 403 2.89 14.04 5.51
N LEU A 404 2.72 14.86 6.55
CA LEU A 404 1.48 15.60 6.81
C LEU A 404 1.13 16.53 5.62
N LYS A 405 2.13 17.19 5.03
CA LYS A 405 1.94 18.04 3.85
C LYS A 405 1.43 17.25 2.63
N ARG A 406 1.90 16.03 2.43
CA ARG A 406 1.38 15.15 1.36
C ARG A 406 -0.08 14.77 1.62
N LEU A 407 -0.41 14.39 2.86
CA LEU A 407 -1.79 14.06 3.22
C LEU A 407 -2.72 15.26 3.05
N SER A 408 -2.26 16.46 3.44
CA SER A 408 -3.07 17.67 3.37
C SER A 408 -3.45 18.08 1.95
N GLY A 409 -2.69 17.64 0.94
CA GLY A 409 -2.91 17.96 -0.47
C GLY A 409 -3.55 16.84 -1.31
N ASP A 410 -3.89 15.71 -0.72
CA ASP A 410 -4.35 14.51 -1.43
C ASP A 410 -5.86 14.57 -1.73
N ILE A 411 -6.23 14.62 -3.03
CA ILE A 411 -7.63 14.70 -3.47
C ILE A 411 -8.44 13.45 -3.12
N TYR A 412 -7.79 12.28 -3.03
CA TYR A 412 -8.47 11.02 -2.68
C TYR A 412 -8.78 10.98 -1.19
N ILE A 413 -7.88 11.51 -0.36
CA ILE A 413 -8.14 11.68 1.08
C ILE A 413 -9.27 12.71 1.27
N ASP A 414 -9.26 13.83 0.54
CA ASP A 414 -10.33 14.83 0.60
C ASP A 414 -11.70 14.22 0.28
N GLU A 415 -11.80 13.41 -0.76
CA GLU A 415 -13.06 12.75 -1.13
C GLU A 415 -13.46 11.68 -0.11
N THR A 416 -12.48 10.98 0.48
CA THR A 416 -12.73 10.03 1.58
C THR A 416 -13.21 10.75 2.84
N VAL A 417 -12.69 11.94 3.14
CA VAL A 417 -13.17 12.79 4.26
C VAL A 417 -14.62 13.21 4.03
N LYS A 418 -15.00 13.61 2.82
CA LYS A 418 -16.42 13.92 2.47
C LYS A 418 -17.33 12.71 2.67
N THR A 419 -16.86 11.52 2.26
CA THR A 419 -17.58 10.27 2.48
C THR A 419 -17.75 10.00 3.99
N MET A 420 -16.69 10.15 4.76
CA MET A 420 -16.72 9.97 6.21
C MET A 420 -17.68 10.96 6.90
N ASN A 421 -17.66 12.24 6.50
CA ASN A 421 -18.58 13.25 7.03
C ASN A 421 -20.05 12.85 6.80
N ASN A 422 -20.37 12.31 5.61
CA ASN A 422 -21.72 11.80 5.32
C ASN A 422 -22.09 10.59 6.21
N MET A 423 -21.15 9.67 6.46
CA MET A 423 -21.37 8.55 7.38
C MET A 423 -21.67 9.04 8.81
N ILE A 424 -20.91 10.03 9.29
CA ILE A 424 -21.08 10.59 10.65
C ILE A 424 -22.42 11.28 10.78
N LEU A 425 -22.82 12.08 9.80
CA LEU A 425 -24.12 12.76 9.78
C LEU A 425 -25.29 11.77 9.80
N GLN A 426 -25.24 10.69 9.02
CA GLN A 426 -26.28 9.65 9.08
C GLN A 426 -26.36 8.97 10.45
N LYS A 427 -25.20 8.68 11.07
CA LYS A 427 -25.17 8.11 12.42
C LYS A 427 -25.81 9.02 13.45
N ALA A 428 -25.60 10.32 13.35
CA ALA A 428 -26.17 11.32 14.25
C ALA A 428 -27.69 11.42 14.09
N THR A 429 -28.22 11.42 12.86
CA THR A 429 -29.67 11.48 12.59
C THR A 429 -30.38 10.23 13.05
N ALA A 430 -29.78 9.04 12.90
CA ALA A 430 -30.37 7.77 13.36
C ALA A 430 -30.42 7.62 14.90
N LYS A 431 -29.65 8.40 15.67
CA LYS A 431 -29.73 8.45 17.14
C LYS A 431 -30.84 9.35 17.66
N ASN A 432 -31.32 10.28 16.84
CA ASN A 432 -32.34 11.27 17.21
C ASN A 432 -33.77 10.85 16.78
N ASN A 433 -33.89 9.76 16.06
CA ASN A 433 -35.16 9.09 15.71
C ASN A 433 -35.30 7.78 16.51
#